data_475bc878c6ef6d9ab4f9bba1077d18e7
#
_entry.id   475bc878c6ef6d9ab4f9bba1077d18e7
#
_cell.length_a   1.000
_cell.length_b   1.000
_cell.length_c   1.000
_cell.angle_alpha   90.00
_cell.angle_beta   90.00
_cell.angle_gamma   90.00
#
_symmetry.space_group_name_H-M   'P 1'
#
loop_
_entity.id
_entity.type
_entity.pdbx_description
1 polymer ?
#
loop_
_entity_poly.entity_id
_entity_poly.type
_entity_poly.pdbx_seq_one_letter_code
_entity_poly.pdbx_strand_id
1 'polypeptide(L)'
;MLRAPTTGLLSSLNAEIGESKARGERLGQIDVEEGFKVRAAIDEHYIARISQGQSGSFDFAGNTYQLGIRRVYPEVLNGQFQADMEFYGETPTGLRRGQTLQVRIALGELADATQVPRGGFYQKTGGQWMYVVDPSGELATKHPIKLGRQNSRYFEVL
;
A
#
# COMPACT_ATOMS: atom_id res chain seq x y z
N MET A 1 14.75 0.58 -42.24
CA MET A 1 15.26 -0.10 -41.04
C MET A 1 14.47 0.39 -39.86
N LEU A 2 13.78 -0.50 -39.16
CA LEU A 2 13.00 -0.14 -37.96
C LEU A 2 13.94 -0.11 -36.75
N ARG A 3 13.82 0.92 -35.90
CA ARG A 3 14.60 1.06 -34.68
C ARG A 3 13.68 1.30 -33.49
N ALA A 4 14.13 0.91 -32.30
CA ALA A 4 13.44 1.22 -31.05
C ALA A 4 13.35 2.76 -30.85
N PRO A 5 12.17 3.30 -30.53
CA PRO A 5 11.99 4.73 -30.32
C PRO A 5 12.57 5.22 -28.99
N THR A 6 12.88 4.30 -28.06
CA THR A 6 13.42 4.59 -26.73
C THR A 6 14.34 3.47 -26.27
N THR A 7 15.20 3.74 -25.31
CA THR A 7 16.03 2.75 -24.62
C THR A 7 15.16 1.96 -23.63
N GLY A 8 15.32 0.64 -23.58
CA GLY A 8 14.57 -0.23 -22.68
C GLY A 8 14.78 -1.70 -23.00
N LEU A 9 14.12 -2.56 -22.23
CA LEU A 9 14.13 -4.00 -22.44
C LEU A 9 13.04 -4.40 -23.44
N LEU A 10 13.40 -5.13 -24.50
CA LEU A 10 12.40 -5.72 -25.41
C LEU A 10 11.67 -6.86 -24.71
N SER A 11 10.44 -6.62 -24.27
CA SER A 11 9.66 -7.58 -23.48
C SER A 11 8.76 -8.49 -24.33
N SER A 12 8.44 -8.08 -25.54
CA SER A 12 7.79 -8.94 -26.54
C SER A 12 8.18 -8.53 -27.95
N LEU A 13 8.33 -9.53 -28.83
CA LEU A 13 8.55 -9.34 -30.26
C LEU A 13 7.52 -10.18 -31.02
N ASN A 14 6.68 -9.52 -31.83
CA ASN A 14 5.62 -10.15 -32.61
C ASN A 14 5.92 -10.03 -34.11
N ALA A 15 7.17 -10.11 -34.48
CA ALA A 15 7.61 -10.03 -35.88
C ALA A 15 8.67 -11.09 -36.18
N GLU A 16 8.53 -11.80 -37.27
CA GLU A 16 9.48 -12.77 -37.77
C GLU A 16 10.23 -12.23 -38.99
N ILE A 17 11.40 -12.80 -39.24
CA ILE A 17 12.21 -12.42 -40.40
C ILE A 17 11.51 -12.81 -41.68
N GLY A 18 11.28 -11.81 -42.57
CA GLY A 18 10.57 -12.01 -43.83
C GLY A 18 9.05 -11.83 -43.76
N GLU A 19 8.50 -11.59 -42.58
CA GLU A 19 7.09 -11.33 -42.41
C GLU A 19 6.72 -9.90 -42.86
N SER A 20 5.56 -9.76 -43.52
CA SER A 20 5.00 -8.47 -43.91
C SER A 20 3.96 -8.05 -42.90
N LYS A 21 4.12 -6.88 -42.28
CA LYS A 21 3.20 -6.31 -41.31
C LYS A 21 2.41 -5.12 -41.89
N ALA A 22 1.13 -5.06 -41.54
CA ALA A 22 0.30 -3.95 -41.93
C ALA A 22 0.67 -2.64 -41.19
N ARG A 23 0.35 -1.49 -41.81
CA ARG A 23 0.59 -0.18 -41.18
C ARG A 23 -0.24 -0.03 -39.90
N GLY A 24 0.42 0.26 -38.76
CA GLY A 24 -0.21 0.39 -37.45
C GLY A 24 -0.25 -0.92 -36.65
N GLU A 25 0.20 -2.03 -37.21
CA GLU A 25 0.30 -3.30 -36.50
C GLU A 25 1.41 -3.27 -35.44
N ARG A 26 1.14 -3.87 -34.28
CA ARG A 26 2.07 -3.91 -33.15
C ARG A 26 3.19 -4.90 -33.44
N LEU A 27 4.41 -4.43 -33.50
CA LEU A 27 5.58 -5.24 -33.78
C LEU A 27 6.25 -5.80 -32.51
N GLY A 28 6.06 -5.15 -31.39
CA GLY A 28 6.66 -5.55 -30.13
C GLY A 28 6.37 -4.56 -29.01
N GLN A 29 6.96 -4.81 -27.87
CA GLN A 29 6.87 -3.94 -26.70
C GLN A 29 8.25 -3.73 -26.10
N ILE A 30 8.56 -2.46 -25.81
CA ILE A 30 9.76 -2.07 -25.08
C ILE A 30 9.32 -1.58 -23.71
N ASP A 31 9.86 -2.21 -22.67
CA ASP A 31 9.69 -1.77 -21.31
C ASP A 31 10.85 -0.84 -20.95
N VAL A 32 10.49 0.39 -20.62
CA VAL A 32 11.45 1.38 -20.11
C VAL A 32 11.69 1.05 -18.65
N GLU A 33 12.94 0.90 -18.25
CA GLU A 33 13.32 0.52 -16.88
C GLU A 33 13.11 1.67 -15.86
N GLU A 34 12.82 2.87 -16.34
CA GLU A 34 12.57 4.02 -15.48
C GLU A 34 11.17 3.97 -14.87
N GLY A 35 11.13 3.55 -13.61
CA GLY A 35 9.99 3.77 -12.72
C GLY A 35 8.88 2.73 -12.83
N PHE A 36 8.92 1.73 -11.97
CA PHE A 36 7.73 0.94 -11.65
C PHE A 36 6.72 1.83 -10.93
N LYS A 37 5.45 1.64 -11.24
CA LYS A 37 4.33 2.11 -10.42
C LYS A 37 3.52 0.93 -9.93
N VAL A 38 2.96 1.07 -8.76
CA VAL A 38 2.05 0.08 -8.19
C VAL A 38 0.63 0.57 -8.38
N ARG A 39 -0.21 -0.24 -9.04
CA ARG A 39 -1.63 0.04 -9.14
C ARG A 39 -2.37 -0.76 -8.07
N ALA A 40 -2.86 -0.05 -7.06
CA ALA A 40 -3.63 -0.62 -5.97
C ALA A 40 -5.12 -0.66 -6.34
N ALA A 41 -5.75 -1.82 -6.13
CA ALA A 41 -7.21 -1.97 -6.14
C ALA A 41 -7.68 -1.85 -4.69
N ILE A 42 -8.58 -0.90 -4.43
CA ILE A 42 -9.00 -0.52 -3.08
C ILE A 42 -10.52 -0.63 -3.01
N ASP A 43 -11.04 -1.20 -1.92
CA ASP A 43 -12.48 -1.33 -1.69
C ASP A 43 -13.16 0.05 -1.65
N GLU A 44 -14.34 0.18 -2.26
CA GLU A 44 -15.09 1.42 -2.39
C GLU A 44 -15.43 2.11 -1.07
N HIS A 45 -15.55 1.35 0.03
CA HIS A 45 -15.80 1.90 1.36
C HIS A 45 -14.71 2.87 1.84
N TYR A 46 -13.51 2.80 1.25
CA TYR A 46 -12.39 3.68 1.60
C TYR A 46 -12.28 4.90 0.70
N ILE A 47 -13.14 5.08 -0.33
CA ILE A 47 -12.99 6.13 -1.33
C ILE A 47 -12.93 7.54 -0.73
N ALA A 48 -13.72 7.82 0.31
CA ALA A 48 -13.71 9.11 1.01
C ALA A 48 -12.47 9.34 1.89
N ARG A 49 -11.67 8.29 2.15
CA ARG A 49 -10.52 8.32 3.05
C ARG A 49 -9.19 8.21 2.31
N ILE A 50 -9.23 7.95 1.01
CA ILE A 50 -8.04 7.81 0.17
C ILE A 50 -7.83 9.10 -0.63
N SER A 51 -6.66 9.69 -0.47
CA SER A 51 -6.29 10.93 -1.13
C SER A 51 -4.87 10.86 -1.69
N GLN A 52 -4.60 11.70 -2.69
CA GLN A 52 -3.25 11.89 -3.22
C GLN A 52 -2.30 12.36 -2.11
N GLY A 53 -1.07 11.85 -2.11
CA GLY A 53 -0.04 12.16 -1.13
C GLY A 53 -0.01 11.24 0.09
N GLN A 54 -1.05 10.42 0.31
CA GLN A 54 -1.02 9.43 1.40
C GLN A 54 0.08 8.40 1.17
N SER A 55 0.71 7.99 2.27
CA SER A 55 1.77 6.98 2.27
C SER A 55 1.21 5.57 2.37
N GLY A 56 1.93 4.66 1.77
CA GLY A 56 1.72 3.23 1.92
C GLY A 56 3.05 2.49 2.00
N SER A 57 3.01 1.25 2.39
CA SER A 57 4.20 0.39 2.47
C SER A 57 3.87 -1.04 2.06
N PHE A 58 4.87 -1.76 1.59
CA PHE A 58 4.78 -3.20 1.35
C PHE A 58 6.11 -3.88 1.66
N ASP A 59 6.04 -5.17 1.95
CA ASP A 59 7.23 -5.96 2.22
C ASP A 59 7.59 -6.77 0.98
N PHE A 60 8.87 -6.76 0.61
CA PHE A 60 9.41 -7.50 -0.52
C PHE A 60 10.83 -7.96 -0.22
N ALA A 61 11.12 -9.24 -0.41
CA ALA A 61 12.43 -9.86 -0.19
C ALA A 61 13.06 -9.52 1.19
N GLY A 62 12.22 -9.44 2.25
CA GLY A 62 12.66 -9.16 3.62
C GLY A 62 12.84 -7.68 3.96
N ASN A 63 12.63 -6.77 3.01
CA ASN A 63 12.69 -5.33 3.22
C ASN A 63 11.33 -4.67 3.08
N THR A 64 11.11 -3.57 3.79
CA THR A 64 9.91 -2.74 3.68
C THR A 64 10.18 -1.54 2.78
N TYR A 65 9.37 -1.39 1.74
CA TYR A 65 9.45 -0.29 0.79
C TYR A 65 8.29 0.68 0.98
N GLN A 66 8.57 1.97 0.80
CA GLN A 66 7.60 3.04 0.95
C GLN A 66 7.05 3.48 -0.40
N LEU A 67 5.75 3.75 -0.44
CA LEU A 67 5.01 4.22 -1.59
C LEU A 67 4.20 5.45 -1.23
N GLY A 68 3.93 6.29 -2.22
CA GLY A 68 2.99 7.40 -2.11
C GLY A 68 1.90 7.33 -3.16
N ILE A 69 0.67 7.65 -2.78
CA ILE A 69 -0.44 7.75 -3.74
C ILE A 69 -0.21 8.97 -4.63
N ARG A 70 0.01 8.72 -5.90
CA ARG A 70 0.19 9.76 -6.92
C ARG A 70 -1.13 10.19 -7.55
N ARG A 71 -2.02 9.23 -7.79
CA ARG A 71 -3.30 9.48 -8.44
C ARG A 71 -4.37 8.50 -7.95
N VAL A 72 -5.57 9.01 -7.70
CA VAL A 72 -6.75 8.21 -7.40
C VAL A 72 -7.69 8.27 -8.61
N TYR A 73 -8.22 7.12 -8.99
CA TYR A 73 -9.23 6.97 -10.04
C TYR A 73 -10.57 6.70 -9.35
N PRO A 74 -11.50 7.66 -9.31
CA PRO A 74 -12.73 7.54 -8.52
C PRO A 74 -13.77 6.61 -9.13
N GLU A 75 -13.53 6.09 -10.34
CA GLU A 75 -14.43 5.14 -10.98
C GLU A 75 -14.42 3.81 -10.23
N VAL A 76 -15.59 3.39 -9.75
CA VAL A 76 -15.77 2.12 -9.05
C VAL A 76 -16.19 1.03 -10.03
N LEU A 77 -15.41 -0.03 -10.10
CA LEU A 77 -15.67 -1.23 -10.87
C LEU A 77 -15.60 -2.45 -9.97
N ASN A 78 -16.65 -3.26 -9.93
CA ASN A 78 -16.75 -4.47 -9.10
C ASN A 78 -16.50 -4.19 -7.59
N GLY A 79 -17.00 -3.06 -7.06
CA GLY A 79 -16.83 -2.69 -5.65
C GLY A 79 -15.44 -2.16 -5.28
N GLN A 80 -14.59 -1.87 -6.27
CA GLN A 80 -13.24 -1.37 -6.07
C GLN A 80 -12.95 -0.15 -6.97
N PHE A 81 -12.13 0.75 -6.46
CA PHE A 81 -11.53 1.83 -7.23
C PHE A 81 -10.00 1.64 -7.28
N GLN A 82 -9.33 2.39 -8.15
CA GLN A 82 -7.90 2.24 -8.37
C GLN A 82 -7.12 3.47 -7.90
N ALA A 83 -5.89 3.23 -7.42
CA ALA A 83 -4.92 4.28 -7.16
C ALA A 83 -3.56 3.89 -7.73
N ASP A 84 -2.90 4.82 -8.41
CA ASP A 84 -1.50 4.67 -8.81
C ASP A 84 -0.60 5.20 -7.69
N MET A 85 0.37 4.39 -7.30
CA MET A 85 1.36 4.68 -6.27
C MET A 85 2.78 4.64 -6.87
N GLU A 86 3.62 5.55 -6.41
CA GLU A 86 5.04 5.66 -6.79
C GLU A 86 5.93 5.34 -5.59
N PHE A 87 7.13 4.85 -5.84
CA PHE A 87 8.10 4.56 -4.80
C PHE A 87 8.68 5.86 -4.22
N TYR A 88 8.81 5.89 -2.89
CA TYR A 88 9.62 6.89 -2.21
C TYR A 88 11.02 6.29 -1.99
N GLY A 89 12.02 6.75 -2.77
CA GLY A 89 13.38 6.25 -2.70
C GLY A 89 13.66 5.09 -3.65
N GLU A 90 14.31 4.06 -3.15
CA GLU A 90 14.76 2.94 -3.98
C GLU A 90 13.63 2.03 -4.39
N THR A 91 13.67 1.60 -5.65
CA THR A 91 12.77 0.56 -6.17
C THR A 91 13.38 -0.81 -5.87
N PRO A 92 12.58 -1.80 -5.42
CA PRO A 92 13.08 -3.15 -5.16
C PRO A 92 13.71 -3.78 -6.40
N THR A 93 14.92 -4.32 -6.24
CA THR A 93 15.54 -5.14 -7.28
C THR A 93 14.81 -6.48 -7.39
N GLY A 94 14.52 -6.90 -8.61
CA GLY A 94 13.81 -8.16 -8.87
C GLY A 94 12.29 -8.06 -8.91
N LEU A 95 11.72 -6.88 -8.78
CA LEU A 95 10.30 -6.65 -9.01
C LEU A 95 9.98 -6.89 -10.50
N ARG A 96 8.87 -7.59 -10.77
CA ARG A 96 8.45 -7.89 -12.15
C ARG A 96 7.12 -7.22 -12.47
N ARG A 97 6.96 -6.80 -13.71
CA ARG A 97 5.68 -6.29 -14.22
C ARG A 97 4.58 -7.36 -14.07
N GLY A 98 3.40 -6.94 -13.61
CA GLY A 98 2.27 -7.84 -13.38
C GLY A 98 2.34 -8.63 -12.07
N GLN A 99 3.38 -8.45 -11.27
CA GLN A 99 3.47 -9.06 -9.95
C GLN A 99 2.46 -8.44 -8.99
N THR A 100 1.73 -9.28 -8.25
CA THR A 100 0.79 -8.83 -7.21
C THR A 100 1.53 -8.57 -5.90
N LEU A 101 1.24 -7.43 -5.28
CA LEU A 101 1.81 -6.99 -4.00
C LEU A 101 0.69 -6.67 -3.02
N GLN A 102 0.91 -6.92 -1.73
CA GLN A 102 0.03 -6.47 -0.67
C GLN A 102 0.54 -5.15 -0.11
N VAL A 103 -0.19 -4.07 -0.37
CA VAL A 103 0.16 -2.72 0.10
C VAL A 103 -0.67 -2.36 1.31
N ARG A 104 -0.03 -1.86 2.35
CA ARG A 104 -0.66 -1.23 3.51
C ARG A 104 -0.69 0.27 3.30
N ILE A 105 -1.87 0.88 3.28
CA ILE A 105 -2.05 2.32 3.09
C ILE A 105 -2.43 2.95 4.44
N ALA A 106 -1.75 4.05 4.79
CA ALA A 106 -2.08 4.83 5.97
C ALA A 106 -3.35 5.65 5.71
N LEU A 107 -4.44 5.34 6.41
CA LEU A 107 -5.74 6.01 6.24
C LEU A 107 -5.90 7.30 7.07
N GLY A 108 -4.85 7.78 7.69
CA GLY A 108 -4.85 8.99 8.51
C GLY A 108 -3.45 9.50 8.73
N GLU A 109 -3.34 10.69 9.30
CA GLU A 109 -2.06 11.25 9.70
C GLU A 109 -1.43 10.40 10.82
N LEU A 110 -0.10 10.27 10.76
CA LEU A 110 0.67 9.70 11.86
C LEU A 110 0.59 10.67 13.03
N ALA A 111 0.12 10.18 14.16
CA ALA A 111 0.10 10.92 15.40
C ALA A 111 0.65 10.03 16.51
N ASP A 112 1.38 10.64 17.42
CA ASP A 112 1.79 9.96 18.63
C ASP A 112 0.55 9.63 19.46
N ALA A 113 0.40 8.37 19.83
CA ALA A 113 -0.76 7.90 20.58
C ALA A 113 -0.34 6.79 21.55
N THR A 114 -0.93 6.83 22.74
CA THR A 114 -0.85 5.68 23.65
C THR A 114 -1.69 4.56 23.10
N GLN A 115 -1.09 3.40 22.89
CA GLN A 115 -1.76 2.25 22.30
C GLN A 115 -1.80 1.07 23.24
N VAL A 116 -2.92 0.36 23.25
CA VAL A 116 -3.07 -0.91 23.96
C VAL A 116 -3.44 -2.02 22.99
N PRO A 117 -2.84 -3.22 23.12
CA PRO A 117 -3.19 -4.36 22.27
C PRO A 117 -4.67 -4.72 22.37
N ARG A 118 -5.26 -5.10 21.25
CA ARG A 118 -6.59 -5.71 21.25
C ARG A 118 -6.51 -7.08 21.92
N GLY A 119 -7.05 -7.18 23.12
CA GLY A 119 -6.96 -8.40 23.92
C GLY A 119 -8.11 -8.57 24.90
N GLY A 120 -7.95 -9.51 25.80
CA GLY A 120 -8.98 -9.91 26.77
C GLY A 120 -9.47 -8.80 27.69
N PHE A 121 -8.75 -7.67 27.81
CA PHE A 121 -9.20 -6.54 28.64
C PHE A 121 -10.50 -5.95 28.10
N TYR A 122 -10.63 -5.80 26.77
CA TYR A 122 -11.82 -5.23 26.15
C TYR A 122 -13.07 -6.06 26.41
N GLN A 123 -12.94 -7.39 26.35
CA GLN A 123 -14.06 -8.30 26.62
C GLN A 123 -14.56 -8.20 28.07
N LYS A 124 -13.65 -7.94 29.02
CA LYS A 124 -13.97 -7.87 30.46
C LYS A 124 -14.39 -6.47 30.92
N THR A 125 -13.90 -5.42 30.27
CA THR A 125 -14.04 -4.04 30.74
C THR A 125 -14.91 -3.17 29.82
N GLY A 126 -15.27 -3.70 28.63
CA GLY A 126 -15.94 -2.91 27.59
C GLY A 126 -15.10 -1.74 27.06
N GLY A 127 -13.80 -1.72 27.36
CA GLY A 127 -12.91 -0.61 26.99
C GLY A 127 -13.08 0.65 27.85
N GLN A 128 -13.73 0.56 29.00
CA GLN A 128 -14.00 1.71 29.87
C GLN A 128 -12.90 1.95 30.92
N TRP A 129 -12.13 0.94 31.25
CA TRP A 129 -11.05 1.02 32.21
C TRP A 129 -9.99 -0.05 31.98
N MET A 130 -8.78 0.17 32.51
CA MET A 130 -7.71 -0.79 32.51
C MET A 130 -6.88 -0.68 33.79
N TYR A 131 -6.08 -1.72 34.08
CA TYR A 131 -5.08 -1.61 35.13
C TYR A 131 -3.78 -1.05 34.54
N VAL A 132 -3.25 -0.04 35.21
CA VAL A 132 -1.90 0.50 34.94
C VAL A 132 -0.98 0.05 36.06
N VAL A 133 0.10 -0.61 35.69
CA VAL A 133 1.13 -1.08 36.60
C VAL A 133 2.10 0.06 36.85
N ASP A 134 2.47 0.28 38.11
CA ASP A 134 3.46 1.28 38.46
C ASP A 134 4.87 0.91 37.95
N PRO A 135 5.83 1.84 37.95
CA PRO A 135 7.20 1.56 37.48
C PRO A 135 7.93 0.46 38.25
N SER A 136 7.53 0.20 39.51
CA SER A 136 8.15 -0.88 40.34
C SER A 136 7.59 -2.26 39.98
N GLY A 137 6.43 -2.33 39.29
CA GLY A 137 5.76 -3.57 38.96
C GLY A 137 4.98 -4.21 40.11
N GLU A 138 4.93 -3.56 41.29
CA GLU A 138 4.32 -4.12 42.51
C GLU A 138 2.84 -3.77 42.68
N LEU A 139 2.41 -2.64 42.11
CA LEU A 139 1.05 -2.14 42.26
C LEU A 139 0.38 -1.93 40.92
N ALA A 140 -0.86 -2.44 40.79
CA ALA A 140 -1.71 -2.21 39.63
C ALA A 140 -2.94 -1.40 40.03
N THR A 141 -3.06 -0.19 39.49
CA THR A 141 -4.15 0.72 39.78
C THR A 141 -5.16 0.73 38.65
N LYS A 142 -6.45 0.72 38.99
CA LYS A 142 -7.54 0.80 38.01
C LYS A 142 -7.68 2.25 37.52
N HIS A 143 -7.52 2.45 36.21
CA HIS A 143 -7.70 3.75 35.56
C HIS A 143 -8.88 3.70 34.58
N PRO A 144 -9.77 4.70 34.61
CA PRO A 144 -10.76 4.89 33.55
C PRO A 144 -10.02 5.31 32.28
N ILE A 145 -10.43 4.76 31.14
CA ILE A 145 -9.89 5.09 29.82
C ILE A 145 -11.03 5.40 28.87
N LYS A 146 -10.70 6.14 27.82
CA LYS A 146 -11.55 6.33 26.66
C LYS A 146 -10.81 5.83 25.43
N LEU A 147 -11.44 4.94 24.67
CA LEU A 147 -10.84 4.42 23.44
C LEU A 147 -11.11 5.39 22.28
N GLY A 148 -10.07 5.67 21.52
CA GLY A 148 -10.07 6.47 20.31
C GLY A 148 -10.10 5.63 19.05
N ARG A 149 -9.18 5.96 18.13
CA ARG A 149 -9.00 5.23 16.87
C ARG A 149 -8.56 3.80 17.14
N GLN A 150 -8.85 2.90 16.19
CA GLN A 150 -8.47 1.49 16.29
C GLN A 150 -7.96 0.94 14.97
N ASN A 151 -7.10 -0.04 15.06
CA ASN A 151 -6.68 -0.86 13.92
C ASN A 151 -6.88 -2.35 14.25
N SER A 152 -6.40 -3.24 13.39
CA SER A 152 -6.55 -4.69 13.60
C SER A 152 -5.84 -5.23 14.85
N ARG A 153 -4.85 -4.50 15.41
CA ARG A 153 -3.98 -4.97 16.52
C ARG A 153 -4.15 -4.14 17.80
N TYR A 154 -4.47 -2.85 17.69
CA TYR A 154 -4.40 -1.91 18.80
C TYR A 154 -5.62 -1.00 18.87
N PHE A 155 -5.93 -0.54 20.08
CA PHE A 155 -6.78 0.60 20.38
C PHE A 155 -5.91 1.78 20.80
N GLU A 156 -6.26 2.99 20.37
CA GLU A 156 -5.76 4.24 20.92
C GLU A 156 -6.44 4.52 22.25
N VAL A 157 -5.68 4.98 23.24
CA VAL A 157 -6.19 5.47 24.54
C VAL A 157 -6.09 6.98 24.54
N LEU A 158 -7.24 7.64 24.82
CA LEU A 158 -7.38 9.10 24.93
C LEU A 158 -7.31 9.57 26.37
#